data_7ab4d12ef7c7dd9133c78d297e16783b
#
_entry.id   7ab4d12ef7c7dd9133c78d297e16783b
#
_cell.length_a   1.000
_cell.length_b   1.000
_cell.length_c   1.000
_cell.angle_alpha   90.00
_cell.angle_beta   90.00
_cell.angle_gamma   90.00
#
_symmetry.space_group_name_H-M   'P 1'
#
loop_
_entity.id
_entity.type
_entity.pdbx_description
1 polymer ?
#
loop_
_entity_poly.entity_id
_entity_poly.type
_entity_poly.pdbx_seq_one_letter_code
_entity_poly.pdbx_strand_id
1 'polypeptide(L)'
;MQRLTLKERIGQLFIYTIAPQQDKANKELLRKVVEDYKVGGLLFSGGLMQNQVMLTNEAQRMAEVPLMITFDGEWGLAMRLRGTPNFPRNMVLGCIQNDTLIYEYGREVARQCRELGVQVNFAPVADVNINPKNPVINTRSFGESPFNVANKVVAYSKGLEDGGVLSVSKHFPGHGDTDVDSHKALPVLPFTRARLDSIELYPFRKAIRAGLGGMMVGHLEVPAIEPQKGLPSSLSRKVVSGLLVNDLGFQGACLYGCPCHERGIG
;
A
#
# COMPACT_ATOMS: atom_id res chain seq x y z
N MET A 1 -18.86 2.76 16.73
CA MET A 1 -17.65 2.52 17.57
C MET A 1 -17.94 2.47 19.07
N GLN A 2 -18.84 3.29 19.64
CA GLN A 2 -19.14 3.30 21.09
C GLN A 2 -19.76 2.01 21.64
N ARG A 3 -20.33 1.13 20.80
CA ARG A 3 -20.95 -0.15 21.19
C ARG A 3 -19.98 -1.35 21.15
N LEU A 4 -18.78 -1.19 20.60
CA LEU A 4 -17.80 -2.27 20.47
C LEU A 4 -17.01 -2.45 21.77
N THR A 5 -16.76 -3.69 22.16
CA THR A 5 -15.83 -4.04 23.24
C THR A 5 -14.39 -3.63 22.88
N LEU A 6 -13.49 -3.62 23.85
CA LEU A 6 -12.07 -3.32 23.59
C LEU A 6 -11.46 -4.31 22.57
N LYS A 7 -11.77 -5.61 22.69
CA LYS A 7 -11.29 -6.64 21.76
C LYS A 7 -11.76 -6.36 20.33
N GLU A 8 -13.03 -6.05 20.15
CA GLU A 8 -13.59 -5.72 18.83
C GLU A 8 -12.99 -4.43 18.25
N ARG A 9 -12.80 -3.39 19.08
CA ARG A 9 -12.11 -2.17 18.64
C ARG A 9 -10.66 -2.42 18.21
N ILE A 10 -9.96 -3.33 18.88
CA ILE A 10 -8.61 -3.75 18.46
C ILE A 10 -8.72 -4.49 17.11
N GLY A 11 -9.68 -5.40 16.94
CA GLY A 11 -9.91 -6.08 15.66
C GLY A 11 -10.09 -5.12 14.48
N GLN A 12 -10.81 -4.01 14.70
CA GLN A 12 -11.03 -2.98 13.67
C GLN A 12 -9.75 -2.29 13.16
N LEU A 13 -8.62 -2.42 13.87
CA LEU A 13 -7.33 -1.88 13.44
C LEU A 13 -6.58 -2.81 12.47
N PHE A 14 -7.09 -4.02 12.22
CA PHE A 14 -6.43 -5.00 11.37
C PHE A 14 -7.13 -5.17 10.03
N ILE A 15 -6.32 -5.28 8.99
CA ILE A 15 -6.71 -5.72 7.65
C ILE A 15 -6.15 -7.13 7.48
N TYR A 16 -7.03 -8.11 7.25
CA TYR A 16 -6.63 -9.51 7.13
C TYR A 16 -6.49 -9.91 5.66
N THR A 17 -5.40 -10.59 5.33
CA THR A 17 -5.19 -11.10 3.97
C THR A 17 -5.89 -12.42 3.79
N ILE A 18 -6.70 -12.54 2.72
CA ILE A 18 -7.44 -13.75 2.39
C ILE A 18 -7.31 -14.09 0.90
N ALA A 19 -7.20 -15.36 0.58
CA ALA A 19 -7.19 -15.82 -0.79
C ALA A 19 -8.62 -15.79 -1.38
N PRO A 20 -8.82 -15.35 -2.64
CA PRO A 20 -10.13 -15.41 -3.29
C PRO A 20 -10.42 -16.83 -3.80
N GLN A 21 -10.63 -17.77 -2.88
CA GLN A 21 -10.92 -19.16 -3.11
C GLN A 21 -12.28 -19.53 -2.48
N GLN A 22 -13.02 -20.43 -3.15
CA GLN A 22 -14.38 -20.81 -2.75
C GLN A 22 -14.46 -22.15 -1.99
N ASP A 23 -13.30 -22.69 -1.57
CA ASP A 23 -13.27 -23.91 -0.77
C ASP A 23 -13.78 -23.72 0.67
N LYS A 24 -14.11 -24.82 1.32
CA LYS A 24 -14.71 -24.81 2.66
C LYS A 24 -13.80 -24.20 3.70
N ALA A 25 -12.49 -24.51 3.65
CA ALA A 25 -11.54 -24.03 4.64
C ALA A 25 -11.39 -22.50 4.58
N ASN A 26 -11.32 -21.94 3.36
CA ASN A 26 -11.22 -20.49 3.16
C ASN A 26 -12.50 -19.75 3.59
N LYS A 27 -13.69 -20.35 3.38
CA LYS A 27 -14.96 -19.79 3.88
C LYS A 27 -15.07 -19.84 5.40
N GLU A 28 -14.62 -20.90 6.03
CA GLU A 28 -14.55 -21.01 7.50
C GLU A 28 -13.57 -19.97 8.07
N LEU A 29 -12.40 -19.79 7.42
CA LEU A 29 -11.44 -18.74 7.78
C LEU A 29 -12.06 -17.34 7.64
N LEU A 30 -12.74 -17.04 6.51
CA LEU A 30 -13.41 -15.77 6.29
C LEU A 30 -14.42 -15.48 7.40
N ARG A 31 -15.25 -16.46 7.75
CA ARG A 31 -16.23 -16.33 8.84
C ARG A 31 -15.54 -16.00 10.16
N LYS A 32 -14.53 -16.77 10.54
CA LYS A 32 -13.76 -16.56 11.77
C LYS A 32 -13.14 -15.17 11.84
N VAL A 33 -12.56 -14.70 10.73
CA VAL A 33 -11.91 -13.38 10.65
C VAL A 33 -12.93 -12.25 10.80
N VAL A 34 -14.10 -12.39 10.17
CA VAL A 34 -15.15 -11.36 10.19
C VAL A 34 -15.96 -11.39 11.48
N GLU A 35 -16.45 -12.57 11.90
CA GLU A 35 -17.40 -12.70 13.03
C GLU A 35 -16.69 -12.76 14.38
N ASP A 36 -15.57 -13.51 14.51
CA ASP A 36 -14.91 -13.71 15.80
C ASP A 36 -13.83 -12.65 16.08
N TYR A 37 -13.02 -12.31 15.06
CA TYR A 37 -11.94 -11.33 15.21
C TYR A 37 -12.39 -9.91 14.95
N LYS A 38 -13.54 -9.70 14.27
CA LYS A 38 -14.11 -8.39 13.96
C LYS A 38 -13.09 -7.45 13.29
N VAL A 39 -12.36 -7.96 12.30
CA VAL A 39 -11.35 -7.15 11.59
C VAL A 39 -11.97 -5.94 10.91
N GLY A 40 -11.20 -4.87 10.77
CA GLY A 40 -11.65 -3.63 10.11
C GLY A 40 -11.64 -3.72 8.59
N GLY A 41 -10.89 -4.66 8.02
CA GLY A 41 -10.82 -4.80 6.57
C GLY A 41 -10.26 -6.13 6.09
N LEU A 42 -10.35 -6.33 4.78
CA LEU A 42 -9.80 -7.48 4.08
C LEU A 42 -8.88 -7.02 2.95
N LEU A 43 -7.79 -7.73 2.75
CA LEU A 43 -6.90 -7.64 1.60
C LEU A 43 -7.00 -8.95 0.82
N PHE A 44 -7.46 -8.89 -0.42
CA PHE A 44 -7.48 -10.08 -1.27
C PHE A 44 -6.13 -10.32 -1.95
N SER A 45 -5.58 -11.52 -1.77
CA SER A 45 -4.42 -12.00 -2.50
C SER A 45 -4.78 -12.41 -3.95
N GLY A 46 -3.84 -12.98 -4.69
CA GLY A 46 -4.07 -13.34 -6.10
C GLY A 46 -5.11 -14.44 -6.31
N GLY A 47 -5.95 -14.30 -7.35
CA GLY A 47 -6.96 -15.30 -7.70
C GLY A 47 -7.89 -14.90 -8.83
N LEU A 48 -9.12 -15.45 -8.84
CA LEU A 48 -10.15 -15.11 -9.81
C LEU A 48 -10.97 -13.91 -9.36
N MET A 49 -11.24 -12.97 -10.25
CA MET A 49 -12.06 -11.78 -10.01
C MET A 49 -13.44 -12.14 -9.45
N GLN A 50 -14.13 -13.14 -10.06
CA GLN A 50 -15.46 -13.56 -9.62
C GLN A 50 -15.48 -14.05 -8.16
N ASN A 51 -14.45 -14.79 -7.77
CA ASN A 51 -14.34 -15.30 -6.40
C ASN A 51 -14.14 -14.16 -5.39
N GLN A 52 -13.33 -13.16 -5.73
CA GLN A 52 -13.13 -11.98 -4.89
C GLN A 52 -14.45 -11.25 -4.66
N VAL A 53 -15.25 -10.99 -5.71
CA VAL A 53 -16.56 -10.33 -5.59
C VAL A 53 -17.52 -11.14 -4.72
N MET A 54 -17.59 -12.46 -4.93
CA MET A 54 -18.46 -13.34 -4.12
C MET A 54 -18.08 -13.31 -2.64
N LEU A 55 -16.78 -13.41 -2.32
CA LEU A 55 -16.31 -13.38 -0.92
C LEU A 55 -16.45 -11.99 -0.31
N THR A 56 -16.26 -10.91 -1.08
CA THR A 56 -16.53 -9.55 -0.61
C THR A 56 -18.00 -9.41 -0.19
N ASN A 57 -18.93 -9.83 -1.04
CA ASN A 57 -20.37 -9.76 -0.72
C ASN A 57 -20.74 -10.64 0.47
N GLU A 58 -20.13 -11.82 0.60
CA GLU A 58 -20.35 -12.71 1.74
C GLU A 58 -19.81 -12.07 3.03
N ALA A 59 -18.58 -11.55 3.01
CA ALA A 59 -17.97 -10.89 4.16
C ALA A 59 -18.77 -9.65 4.63
N GLN A 60 -19.21 -8.80 3.69
CA GLN A 60 -20.00 -7.61 4.03
C GLN A 60 -21.36 -7.95 4.63
N ARG A 61 -21.99 -9.07 4.23
CA ARG A 61 -23.24 -9.53 4.86
C ARG A 61 -23.07 -10.06 6.29
N MET A 62 -21.90 -10.65 6.59
CA MET A 62 -21.58 -11.16 7.93
C MET A 62 -21.09 -10.05 8.87
N ALA A 63 -20.51 -9.00 8.33
CA ALA A 63 -19.85 -7.97 9.11
C ALA A 63 -20.88 -7.06 9.83
N GLU A 64 -20.70 -6.90 11.14
CA GLU A 64 -21.48 -5.94 11.95
C GLU A 64 -21.10 -4.50 11.66
N VAL A 65 -19.80 -4.26 11.45
CA VAL A 65 -19.23 -2.98 10.97
C VAL A 65 -18.78 -3.21 9.54
N PRO A 66 -19.19 -2.37 8.57
CA PRO A 66 -18.77 -2.53 7.18
C PRO A 66 -17.25 -2.64 7.05
N LEU A 67 -16.79 -3.65 6.32
CA LEU A 67 -15.38 -3.92 6.11
C LEU A 67 -14.77 -2.98 5.08
N MET A 68 -13.57 -2.52 5.34
CA MET A 68 -12.71 -1.87 4.35
C MET A 68 -12.10 -2.95 3.44
N ILE A 69 -12.49 -2.97 2.17
CA ILE A 69 -11.87 -3.87 1.19
C ILE A 69 -10.70 -3.16 0.56
N THR A 70 -9.54 -3.76 0.71
CA THR A 70 -8.27 -3.22 0.25
C THR A 70 -7.67 -4.10 -0.84
N PHE A 71 -6.81 -3.52 -1.64
CA PHE A 71 -6.19 -4.20 -2.76
C PHE A 71 -4.75 -3.74 -2.98
N ASP A 72 -3.92 -4.63 -3.50
CA ASP A 72 -2.53 -4.35 -3.84
C ASP A 72 -2.39 -4.35 -5.38
N GLY A 73 -2.90 -3.28 -6.00
CA GLY A 73 -2.98 -3.11 -7.45
C GLY A 73 -2.08 -2.00 -7.96
N GLU A 74 -0.76 -2.16 -7.84
CA GLU A 74 0.23 -1.13 -8.18
C GLU A 74 0.17 -0.72 -9.66
N TRP A 75 -0.06 -1.67 -10.56
CA TRP A 75 -0.31 -1.45 -11.98
C TRP A 75 -1.69 -1.98 -12.42
N GLY A 76 -2.69 -1.77 -11.56
CA GLY A 76 -4.07 -2.20 -11.81
C GLY A 76 -4.40 -3.56 -11.22
N LEU A 77 -5.65 -3.97 -11.33
CA LEU A 77 -6.17 -5.16 -10.67
C LEU A 77 -5.58 -6.47 -11.19
N ALA A 78 -5.13 -6.50 -12.46
CA ALA A 78 -4.50 -7.67 -13.07
C ALA A 78 -3.18 -8.08 -12.40
N MET A 79 -2.60 -7.21 -11.57
CA MET A 79 -1.48 -7.59 -10.70
C MET A 79 -1.83 -8.80 -9.83
N ARG A 80 -3.08 -8.93 -9.42
CA ARG A 80 -3.56 -9.97 -8.48
C ARG A 80 -4.73 -10.78 -9.03
N LEU A 81 -5.64 -10.17 -9.80
CA LEU A 81 -6.90 -10.81 -10.22
C LEU A 81 -6.91 -11.15 -11.69
N ARG A 82 -7.03 -12.43 -11.98
CA ARG A 82 -7.28 -12.91 -13.34
C ARG A 82 -8.69 -12.53 -13.78
N GLY A 83 -8.83 -12.09 -15.03
CA GLY A 83 -10.09 -11.64 -15.62
C GLY A 83 -10.29 -10.12 -15.58
N THR A 84 -9.28 -9.37 -15.14
CA THR A 84 -9.27 -7.89 -15.19
C THR A 84 -8.31 -7.38 -16.28
N PRO A 85 -8.50 -6.14 -16.78
CA PRO A 85 -7.59 -5.52 -17.74
C PRO A 85 -6.16 -5.45 -17.23
N ASN A 86 -5.19 -5.77 -18.09
CA ASN A 86 -3.77 -5.74 -17.75
C ASN A 86 -3.13 -4.45 -18.26
N PHE A 87 -2.43 -3.75 -17.35
CA PHE A 87 -1.66 -2.55 -17.66
C PHE A 87 -0.15 -2.83 -17.55
N PRO A 88 0.68 -2.01 -18.23
CA PRO A 88 2.13 -2.09 -18.06
C PRO A 88 2.56 -1.84 -16.61
N ARG A 89 3.75 -2.34 -16.25
CA ARG A 89 4.37 -2.02 -14.95
C ARG A 89 4.73 -0.55 -14.85
N ASN A 90 4.83 -0.07 -13.61
CA ASN A 90 5.04 1.35 -13.32
C ASN A 90 6.29 1.93 -13.99
N MET A 91 7.38 1.18 -14.13
CA MET A 91 8.59 1.63 -14.82
C MET A 91 8.29 2.03 -16.29
N VAL A 92 7.42 1.29 -16.97
CA VAL A 92 6.98 1.63 -18.33
C VAL A 92 6.06 2.86 -18.31
N LEU A 93 5.12 2.90 -17.35
CA LEU A 93 4.24 4.07 -17.16
C LEU A 93 5.03 5.33 -16.82
N GLY A 94 6.16 5.19 -16.12
CA GLY A 94 7.10 6.27 -15.81
C GLY A 94 7.73 6.95 -17.03
N CYS A 95 7.78 6.28 -18.20
CA CYS A 95 8.26 6.85 -19.46
C CYS A 95 7.25 7.80 -20.13
N ILE A 96 5.99 7.79 -19.72
CA ILE A 96 4.96 8.68 -20.28
C ILE A 96 5.23 10.12 -19.83
N GLN A 97 5.37 11.03 -20.79
CA GLN A 97 5.68 12.44 -20.49
C GLN A 97 4.45 13.24 -20.04
N ASN A 98 3.28 12.88 -20.53
CA ASN A 98 2.02 13.56 -20.19
C ASN A 98 1.39 12.96 -18.92
N ASP A 99 1.53 13.65 -17.79
CA ASP A 99 1.00 13.19 -16.50
C ASP A 99 -0.54 13.13 -16.46
N THR A 100 -1.25 13.80 -17.37
CA THR A 100 -2.71 13.65 -17.51
C THR A 100 -3.09 12.20 -17.86
N LEU A 101 -2.29 11.51 -18.66
CA LEU A 101 -2.53 10.09 -18.97
C LEU A 101 -2.36 9.20 -17.74
N ILE A 102 -1.47 9.56 -16.82
CA ILE A 102 -1.29 8.84 -15.55
C ILE A 102 -2.46 9.12 -14.61
N TYR A 103 -2.98 10.34 -14.60
CA TYR A 103 -4.20 10.67 -13.87
C TYR A 103 -5.40 9.87 -14.41
N GLU A 104 -5.63 9.84 -15.72
CA GLU A 104 -6.72 9.08 -16.34
C GLU A 104 -6.57 7.57 -16.11
N TYR A 105 -5.34 7.07 -16.13
CA TYR A 105 -5.04 5.69 -15.73
C TYR A 105 -5.46 5.43 -14.28
N GLY A 106 -5.17 6.36 -13.36
CA GLY A 106 -5.62 6.27 -11.95
C GLY A 106 -7.16 6.25 -11.84
N ARG A 107 -7.84 7.08 -12.62
CA ARG A 107 -9.32 7.10 -12.73
C ARG A 107 -9.88 5.76 -13.19
N GLU A 108 -9.26 5.15 -14.20
CA GLU A 108 -9.69 3.84 -14.71
C GLU A 108 -9.48 2.73 -13.68
N VAL A 109 -8.32 2.72 -13.01
CA VAL A 109 -8.08 1.75 -11.91
C VAL A 109 -9.10 1.93 -10.79
N ALA A 110 -9.44 3.18 -10.42
CA ALA A 110 -10.46 3.45 -9.42
C ALA A 110 -11.85 2.94 -9.85
N ARG A 111 -12.22 3.12 -11.11
CA ARG A 111 -13.48 2.59 -11.67
C ARG A 111 -13.54 1.08 -11.48
N GLN A 112 -12.47 0.37 -11.87
CA GLN A 112 -12.38 -1.08 -11.70
C GLN A 112 -12.43 -1.51 -10.22
N CYS A 113 -11.71 -0.82 -9.34
CA CYS A 113 -11.76 -1.06 -7.90
C CYS A 113 -13.18 -0.96 -7.37
N ARG A 114 -13.90 0.10 -7.70
CA ARG A 114 -15.28 0.33 -7.24
C ARG A 114 -16.25 -0.72 -7.73
N GLU A 115 -16.12 -1.18 -8.97
CA GLU A 115 -16.95 -2.26 -9.53
C GLU A 115 -16.75 -3.58 -8.77
N LEU A 116 -15.57 -3.81 -8.20
CA LEU A 116 -15.27 -4.98 -7.40
C LEU A 116 -15.45 -4.77 -5.88
N GLY A 117 -15.98 -3.60 -5.47
CA GLY A 117 -16.21 -3.27 -4.06
C GLY A 117 -14.93 -2.96 -3.29
N VAL A 118 -13.86 -2.54 -3.94
CA VAL A 118 -12.59 -2.14 -3.32
C VAL A 118 -12.59 -0.64 -3.03
N GLN A 119 -12.33 -0.25 -1.78
CA GLN A 119 -12.30 1.14 -1.33
C GLN A 119 -10.89 1.72 -1.21
N VAL A 120 -9.87 0.88 -1.04
CA VAL A 120 -8.48 1.31 -0.82
C VAL A 120 -7.55 0.53 -1.74
N ASN A 121 -6.72 1.23 -2.49
CA ASN A 121 -5.64 0.61 -3.27
C ASN A 121 -4.28 0.95 -2.64
N PHE A 122 -3.49 -0.08 -2.30
CA PHE A 122 -2.12 0.06 -1.80
C PHE A 122 -1.16 0.41 -2.94
N ALA A 123 -1.43 1.55 -3.55
CA ALA A 123 -0.72 2.16 -4.67
C ALA A 123 -0.89 3.69 -4.59
N PRO A 124 0.05 4.44 -5.14
CA PRO A 124 1.22 4.06 -5.93
C PRO A 124 2.45 3.68 -5.12
N VAL A 125 3.42 3.04 -5.81
CA VAL A 125 4.79 2.91 -5.33
C VAL A 125 5.51 4.24 -5.53
N ALA A 126 5.91 4.88 -4.43
CA ALA A 126 6.60 6.18 -4.40
C ALA A 126 8.12 6.04 -4.21
N ASP A 127 8.61 4.81 -4.14
CA ASP A 127 10.03 4.51 -4.07
C ASP A 127 10.76 4.92 -5.35
N VAL A 128 11.92 5.56 -5.21
CA VAL A 128 12.79 5.97 -6.34
C VAL A 128 13.82 4.86 -6.57
N ASN A 129 13.81 4.22 -7.74
CA ASN A 129 14.66 3.05 -8.02
C ASN A 129 16.11 3.46 -8.38
N ILE A 130 16.84 4.00 -7.41
CA ILE A 130 18.23 4.42 -7.59
C ILE A 130 19.18 3.21 -7.74
N ASN A 131 18.91 2.14 -6.99
CA ASN A 131 19.75 0.95 -7.01
C ASN A 131 19.21 -0.07 -8.03
N PRO A 132 19.93 -0.30 -9.15
CA PRO A 132 19.50 -1.27 -10.17
C PRO A 132 19.53 -2.73 -9.67
N LYS A 133 20.22 -2.99 -8.55
CA LYS A 133 20.26 -4.31 -7.90
C LYS A 133 19.16 -4.52 -6.87
N ASN A 134 18.29 -3.52 -6.66
CA ASN A 134 17.20 -3.64 -5.70
C ASN A 134 16.30 -4.84 -6.07
N PRO A 135 16.18 -5.85 -5.19
CA PRO A 135 15.43 -7.07 -5.50
C PRO A 135 13.93 -6.93 -5.36
N VAL A 136 13.45 -5.85 -4.73
CA VAL A 136 12.03 -5.67 -4.34
C VAL A 136 11.33 -4.63 -5.19
N ILE A 137 11.90 -3.45 -5.37
CA ILE A 137 11.25 -2.31 -6.04
C ILE A 137 11.37 -2.42 -7.55
N ASN A 138 12.56 -2.29 -8.11
CA ASN A 138 12.84 -2.48 -9.54
C ASN A 138 11.69 -1.91 -10.41
N THR A 139 11.09 -2.73 -11.28
CA THR A 139 10.03 -2.32 -12.23
C THR A 139 8.70 -1.89 -11.58
N ARG A 140 8.57 -1.99 -10.26
CA ARG A 140 7.43 -1.46 -9.50
C ARG A 140 7.50 0.06 -9.34
N SER A 141 8.70 0.66 -9.36
CA SER A 141 8.90 2.11 -9.35
C SER A 141 8.52 2.75 -10.69
N PHE A 142 8.15 4.04 -10.66
CA PHE A 142 8.00 4.87 -11.87
C PHE A 142 9.33 5.35 -12.46
N GLY A 143 10.48 5.00 -11.86
CA GLY A 143 11.79 5.31 -12.39
C GLY A 143 12.84 5.70 -11.36
N GLU A 144 13.94 6.30 -11.85
CA GLU A 144 15.13 6.63 -11.08
C GLU A 144 15.21 8.11 -10.70
N SER A 145 14.40 8.96 -11.34
CA SER A 145 14.33 10.40 -11.04
C SER A 145 13.28 10.67 -9.95
N PRO A 146 13.66 11.25 -8.80
CA PRO A 146 12.71 11.58 -7.73
C PRO A 146 11.63 12.55 -8.19
N PHE A 147 11.96 13.45 -9.14
CA PHE A 147 11.00 14.41 -9.69
C PHE A 147 9.97 13.72 -10.57
N ASN A 148 10.39 12.82 -11.46
CA ASN A 148 9.48 12.05 -12.31
C ASN A 148 8.60 11.14 -11.46
N VAL A 149 9.19 10.37 -10.53
CA VAL A 149 8.43 9.51 -9.61
C VAL A 149 7.38 10.33 -8.86
N ALA A 150 7.75 11.49 -8.31
CA ALA A 150 6.81 12.34 -7.59
C ALA A 150 5.63 12.81 -8.45
N ASN A 151 5.88 13.21 -9.70
CA ASN A 151 4.82 13.64 -10.62
C ASN A 151 3.85 12.49 -10.93
N LYS A 152 4.38 11.29 -11.22
CA LYS A 152 3.57 10.10 -11.48
C LYS A 152 2.76 9.67 -10.24
N VAL A 153 3.39 9.68 -9.06
CA VAL A 153 2.72 9.38 -7.79
C VAL A 153 1.55 10.33 -7.55
N VAL A 154 1.77 11.64 -7.71
CA VAL A 154 0.69 12.63 -7.51
C VAL A 154 -0.43 12.45 -8.53
N ALA A 155 -0.09 12.28 -9.81
CA ALA A 155 -1.09 12.12 -10.87
C ALA A 155 -1.93 10.85 -10.67
N TYR A 156 -1.28 9.71 -10.43
CA TYR A 156 -1.96 8.43 -10.22
C TYR A 156 -2.84 8.46 -8.96
N SER A 157 -2.31 8.95 -7.84
CA SER A 157 -3.08 9.05 -6.60
C SER A 157 -4.30 9.96 -6.73
N LYS A 158 -4.15 11.13 -7.36
CA LYS A 158 -5.29 12.01 -7.64
C LYS A 158 -6.35 11.32 -8.49
N GLY A 159 -5.93 10.58 -9.52
CA GLY A 159 -6.84 9.79 -10.33
C GLY A 159 -7.62 8.77 -9.51
N LEU A 160 -6.94 8.04 -8.61
CA LEU A 160 -7.59 7.08 -7.70
C LEU A 160 -8.61 7.78 -6.79
N GLU A 161 -8.21 8.86 -6.12
CA GLU A 161 -9.03 9.56 -5.11
C GLU A 161 -10.21 10.30 -5.73
N ASP A 162 -10.02 10.98 -6.86
CA ASP A 162 -11.11 11.58 -7.65
C ASP A 162 -12.05 10.49 -8.23
N GLY A 163 -11.56 9.27 -8.37
CA GLY A 163 -12.34 8.08 -8.70
C GLY A 163 -13.07 7.44 -7.51
N GLY A 164 -12.89 7.96 -6.27
CA GLY A 164 -13.53 7.46 -5.05
C GLY A 164 -12.83 6.26 -4.42
N VAL A 165 -11.53 6.06 -4.66
CA VAL A 165 -10.69 5.02 -4.07
C VAL A 165 -9.52 5.66 -3.34
N LEU A 166 -9.35 5.38 -2.06
CA LEU A 166 -8.23 5.88 -1.28
C LEU A 166 -6.91 5.34 -1.84
N SER A 167 -6.00 6.24 -2.21
CA SER A 167 -4.63 5.90 -2.59
C SER A 167 -3.74 5.72 -1.35
N VAL A 168 -2.78 4.81 -1.43
CA VAL A 168 -1.81 4.59 -0.35
C VAL A 168 -0.40 4.57 -0.93
N SER A 169 0.30 5.69 -0.81
CA SER A 169 1.69 5.80 -1.27
C SER A 169 2.64 4.96 -0.41
N LYS A 170 3.54 4.19 -1.04
CA LYS A 170 4.41 3.22 -0.35
C LYS A 170 5.80 3.15 -0.98
N HIS A 171 6.84 2.77 -0.24
CA HIS A 171 6.94 2.33 1.15
C HIS A 171 7.72 3.39 1.94
N PHE A 172 7.02 4.22 2.69
CA PHE A 172 7.64 5.30 3.45
C PHE A 172 8.68 4.75 4.46
N PRO A 173 9.88 5.35 4.61
CA PRO A 173 10.38 6.59 4.00
C PRO A 173 11.09 6.43 2.65
N GLY A 174 11.03 5.29 1.99
CA GLY A 174 11.58 4.99 0.67
C GLY A 174 12.41 3.71 0.68
N HIS A 175 12.11 2.76 -0.21
CA HIS A 175 12.74 1.43 -0.30
C HIS A 175 13.56 1.26 -1.59
N GLY A 176 13.68 2.31 -2.41
CA GLY A 176 14.21 2.20 -3.77
C GLY A 176 15.73 2.05 -3.87
N ASP A 177 16.49 2.37 -2.80
CA ASP A 177 17.95 2.27 -2.75
C ASP A 177 18.42 1.26 -1.69
N THR A 178 17.74 0.13 -1.59
CA THR A 178 18.16 -1.00 -0.75
C THR A 178 18.62 -2.17 -1.63
N ASP A 179 19.52 -2.97 -1.11
CA ASP A 179 20.05 -4.18 -1.76
C ASP A 179 19.57 -5.48 -1.09
N VAL A 180 18.78 -5.36 -0.04
CA VAL A 180 18.23 -6.46 0.73
C VAL A 180 16.72 -6.49 0.63
N ASP A 181 16.17 -7.70 0.46
CA ASP A 181 14.75 -7.95 0.51
C ASP A 181 14.24 -7.84 1.96
N SER A 182 13.32 -6.90 2.19
CA SER A 182 12.72 -6.65 3.51
C SER A 182 11.97 -7.84 4.13
N HIS A 183 11.65 -8.86 3.32
CA HIS A 183 11.06 -10.11 3.81
C HIS A 183 12.09 -11.09 4.35
N LYS A 184 13.36 -10.91 4.01
CA LYS A 184 14.47 -11.80 4.43
C LYS A 184 15.30 -11.22 5.57
N ALA A 185 15.51 -9.90 5.56
CA ALA A 185 16.24 -9.19 6.60
C ALA A 185 15.75 -7.74 6.64
N LEU A 186 16.03 -7.03 7.73
CA LEU A 186 15.71 -5.61 7.86
C LEU A 186 16.67 -4.78 6.99
N PRO A 187 16.22 -4.17 5.86
CA PRO A 187 17.08 -3.36 5.02
C PRO A 187 17.45 -2.06 5.74
N VAL A 188 18.67 -1.59 5.51
CA VAL A 188 19.18 -0.36 6.10
C VAL A 188 19.32 0.71 5.03
N LEU A 189 18.90 1.94 5.35
CA LEU A 189 19.14 3.15 4.57
C LEU A 189 20.25 3.97 5.25
N PRO A 190 21.52 3.72 4.95
CA PRO A 190 22.66 4.31 5.66
C PRO A 190 22.98 5.73 5.19
N PHE A 191 21.96 6.48 4.81
CA PHE A 191 22.11 7.81 4.21
C PHE A 191 21.95 8.92 5.22
N THR A 192 22.54 10.08 4.91
CA THR A 192 22.32 11.31 5.69
C THR A 192 20.88 11.81 5.51
N ARG A 193 20.40 12.60 6.47
CA ARG A 193 19.08 13.24 6.37
C ARG A 193 18.95 14.08 5.08
N ALA A 194 19.97 14.81 4.69
CA ALA A 194 19.97 15.63 3.46
C ALA A 194 19.79 14.77 2.20
N ARG A 195 20.44 13.58 2.15
CA ARG A 195 20.28 12.65 1.03
C ARG A 195 18.86 12.06 1.02
N LEU A 196 18.34 11.63 2.15
CA LEU A 196 16.97 11.14 2.26
C LEU A 196 15.96 12.20 1.82
N ASP A 197 16.14 13.46 2.24
CA ASP A 197 15.25 14.57 1.87
C ASP A 197 15.23 14.85 0.37
N SER A 198 16.38 14.68 -0.32
CA SER A 198 16.51 15.00 -1.74
C SER A 198 16.02 13.90 -2.67
N ILE A 199 16.02 12.65 -2.24
CA ILE A 199 15.68 11.49 -3.08
C ILE A 199 14.52 10.69 -2.49
N GLU A 200 14.76 9.95 -1.41
CA GLU A 200 13.78 8.99 -0.87
C GLU A 200 12.49 9.67 -0.42
N LEU A 201 12.59 10.75 0.34
CA LEU A 201 11.43 11.47 0.90
C LEU A 201 10.76 12.43 -0.09
N TYR A 202 11.42 12.73 -1.21
CA TYR A 202 10.91 13.75 -2.15
C TYR A 202 9.54 13.41 -2.72
N PRO A 203 9.28 12.19 -3.26
CA PRO A 203 7.95 11.80 -3.76
C PRO A 203 6.88 11.82 -2.68
N PHE A 204 7.18 11.33 -1.48
CA PHE A 204 6.25 11.33 -0.34
C PHE A 204 5.87 12.74 0.09
N ARG A 205 6.86 13.65 0.16
CA ARG A 205 6.63 15.07 0.47
C ARG A 205 5.70 15.72 -0.56
N LYS A 206 5.87 15.40 -1.85
CA LYS A 206 4.98 15.89 -2.92
C LYS A 206 3.57 15.31 -2.79
N ALA A 207 3.44 14.03 -2.48
CA ALA A 207 2.18 13.37 -2.21
C ALA A 207 1.42 14.04 -1.04
N ILE A 208 2.10 14.27 0.08
CA ILE A 208 1.54 14.94 1.27
C ILE A 208 1.07 16.37 0.93
N ARG A 209 1.91 17.14 0.23
CA ARG A 209 1.55 18.51 -0.20
C ARG A 209 0.38 18.56 -1.18
N ALA A 210 0.17 17.50 -1.95
CA ALA A 210 -0.98 17.34 -2.82
C ALA A 210 -2.26 16.91 -2.09
N GLY A 211 -2.19 16.66 -0.78
CA GLY A 211 -3.32 16.27 0.07
C GLY A 211 -3.75 14.82 -0.08
N LEU A 212 -2.84 13.91 -0.51
CA LEU A 212 -3.18 12.50 -0.72
C LEU A 212 -3.44 11.76 0.59
N GLY A 213 -4.44 10.87 0.57
CA GLY A 213 -5.11 10.39 1.76
C GLY A 213 -4.44 9.22 2.50
N GLY A 214 -3.54 8.44 1.87
CA GLY A 214 -2.94 7.25 2.49
C GLY A 214 -1.42 7.15 2.40
N MET A 215 -0.80 6.60 3.44
CA MET A 215 0.64 6.33 3.49
C MET A 215 0.91 4.96 4.12
N MET A 216 1.70 4.13 3.45
CA MET A 216 2.17 2.85 4.03
C MET A 216 3.62 2.98 4.46
N VAL A 217 3.86 2.73 5.75
CA VAL A 217 5.20 2.71 6.34
C VAL A 217 5.83 1.35 6.13
N GLY A 218 7.00 1.33 5.53
CA GLY A 218 7.80 0.13 5.30
C GLY A 218 8.54 -0.34 6.56
N HIS A 219 9.16 -1.52 6.45
CA HIS A 219 10.03 -2.07 7.49
C HIS A 219 11.50 -1.85 7.11
N LEU A 220 12.02 -0.67 7.43
CA LEU A 220 13.37 -0.24 7.08
C LEU A 220 14.09 0.32 8.31
N GLU A 221 15.38 0.09 8.43
CA GLU A 221 16.22 0.77 9.39
C GLU A 221 16.75 2.06 8.78
N VAL A 222 16.54 3.18 9.47
CA VAL A 222 16.90 4.53 8.96
C VAL A 222 17.71 5.27 10.03
N PRO A 223 19.03 4.99 10.18
CA PRO A 223 19.84 5.48 11.29
C PRO A 223 19.89 7.00 11.43
N ALA A 224 19.75 7.75 10.34
CA ALA A 224 19.72 9.21 10.33
C ALA A 224 18.49 9.82 11.05
N ILE A 225 17.44 9.01 11.28
CA ILE A 225 16.18 9.43 11.91
C ILE A 225 15.97 8.65 13.20
N GLU A 226 16.14 7.34 13.14
CA GLU A 226 16.05 6.43 14.28
C GLU A 226 17.40 5.74 14.52
N PRO A 227 18.20 6.21 15.48
CA PRO A 227 19.53 5.65 15.74
C PRO A 227 19.50 4.29 16.45
N GLN A 228 18.33 3.85 16.95
CA GLN A 228 18.21 2.54 17.57
C GLN A 228 18.33 1.44 16.52
N LYS A 229 19.46 0.71 16.56
CA LYS A 229 19.74 -0.40 15.65
C LYS A 229 18.68 -1.51 15.77
N GLY A 230 18.24 -2.03 14.62
CA GLY A 230 17.27 -3.12 14.56
C GLY A 230 15.81 -2.67 14.78
N LEU A 231 15.54 -1.37 15.02
CA LEU A 231 14.18 -0.86 15.13
C LEU A 231 13.68 -0.41 13.74
N PRO A 232 12.68 -1.10 13.16
CA PRO A 232 12.16 -0.73 11.85
C PRO A 232 11.35 0.57 11.91
N SER A 233 11.35 1.31 10.82
CA SER A 233 10.61 2.57 10.65
C SER A 233 9.13 2.46 11.01
N SER A 234 8.50 1.33 10.71
CA SER A 234 7.10 1.05 11.06
C SER A 234 6.81 0.98 12.57
N LEU A 235 7.82 0.72 13.39
CA LEU A 235 7.70 0.70 14.86
C LEU A 235 8.39 1.91 15.53
N SER A 236 9.05 2.78 14.74
CA SER A 236 9.75 3.94 15.26
C SER A 236 8.82 5.14 15.42
N ARG A 237 8.65 5.61 16.66
CA ARG A 237 7.94 6.87 16.94
C ARG A 237 8.60 8.07 16.24
N LYS A 238 9.95 8.07 16.13
CA LYS A 238 10.67 9.17 15.47
C LYS A 238 10.38 9.22 13.98
N VAL A 239 10.23 8.06 13.34
CA VAL A 239 9.89 7.98 11.91
C VAL A 239 8.42 8.30 11.69
N VAL A 240 7.50 7.67 12.43
CA VAL A 240 6.06 7.84 12.19
C VAL A 240 5.57 9.18 12.75
N SER A 241 5.65 9.38 14.08
CA SER A 241 5.13 10.62 14.67
C SER A 241 6.04 11.82 14.40
N GLY A 242 7.36 11.64 14.49
CA GLY A 242 8.33 12.72 14.28
C GLY A 242 8.39 13.14 12.81
N LEU A 243 8.91 12.27 11.94
CA LEU A 243 9.13 12.64 10.55
C LEU A 243 7.83 12.73 9.75
N LEU A 244 7.01 11.65 9.71
CA LEU A 244 5.85 11.61 8.81
C LEU A 244 4.77 12.61 9.24
N VAL A 245 4.38 12.59 10.52
CA VAL A 245 3.27 13.43 11.00
C VAL A 245 3.72 14.86 11.29
N ASN A 246 4.75 15.04 12.13
CA ASN A 246 5.12 16.39 12.57
C ASN A 246 5.95 17.17 11.55
N ASP A 247 7.03 16.57 11.00
CA ASP A 247 7.93 17.29 10.09
C ASP A 247 7.33 17.46 8.69
N LEU A 248 6.70 16.40 8.15
CA LEU A 248 6.12 16.40 6.80
C LEU A 248 4.65 16.82 6.79
N GLY A 249 3.97 16.85 7.93
CA GLY A 249 2.59 17.32 8.08
C GLY A 249 1.53 16.37 7.56
N PHE A 250 1.81 15.05 7.52
CA PHE A 250 0.83 14.06 7.05
C PHE A 250 -0.32 13.91 8.04
N GLN A 251 -1.56 14.01 7.54
CA GLN A 251 -2.79 13.93 8.34
C GLN A 251 -3.74 12.82 7.88
N GLY A 252 -3.33 12.01 6.91
CA GLY A 252 -4.15 10.96 6.32
C GLY A 252 -4.06 9.61 7.07
N ALA A 253 -4.53 8.56 6.41
CA ALA A 253 -4.49 7.20 6.93
C ALA A 253 -3.06 6.63 6.90
N CYS A 254 -2.56 6.20 8.05
CA CYS A 254 -1.26 5.55 8.17
C CYS A 254 -1.47 4.04 8.26
N LEU A 255 -0.84 3.31 7.35
CA LEU A 255 -0.90 1.84 7.28
C LEU A 255 0.49 1.25 7.52
N TYR A 256 0.50 0.03 8.01
CA TYR A 256 1.73 -0.72 8.28
C TYR A 256 1.66 -2.05 7.53
N GLY A 257 2.62 -2.29 6.63
CA GLY A 257 2.76 -3.59 6.00
C GLY A 257 3.17 -4.66 7.00
N CYS A 258 2.67 -5.90 6.85
CA CYS A 258 3.19 -7.02 7.62
C CYS A 258 4.39 -7.63 6.91
N PRO A 259 5.53 -7.88 7.60
CA PRO A 259 6.68 -8.57 6.99
C PRO A 259 6.37 -10.00 6.55
N CYS A 260 5.26 -10.56 7.03
CA CYS A 260 4.85 -11.94 6.71
C CYS A 260 4.07 -12.07 5.39
N HIS A 261 3.84 -10.98 4.65
CA HIS A 261 2.89 -10.94 3.53
C HIS A 261 3.29 -11.79 2.32
N GLU A 262 4.54 -12.22 2.21
CA GLU A 262 5.03 -13.03 1.08
C GLU A 262 5.46 -14.46 1.42
N ARG A 263 5.35 -14.89 2.66
CA ARG A 263 5.40 -16.33 2.91
C ARG A 263 4.08 -16.90 2.43
N GLY A 264 4.03 -17.20 1.11
CA GLY A 264 3.00 -18.04 0.59
C GLY A 264 2.86 -19.25 1.52
N ILE A 265 1.70 -19.39 2.09
CA ILE A 265 1.30 -20.64 2.70
C ILE A 265 1.30 -21.61 1.53
N GLY A 266 2.40 -22.42 1.44
CA GLY A 266 2.47 -23.55 0.55
C GLY A 266 1.43 -24.59 0.92
#